data_d3f56a69d744816635b16fb03113c29b
#
_entry.id   d3f56a69d744816635b16fb03113c29b
#
_cell.length_a   1.000
_cell.length_b   1.000
_cell.length_c   1.000
_cell.angle_alpha   90.00
_cell.angle_beta   90.00
_cell.angle_gamma   90.00
#
_symmetry.space_group_name_H-M   'P 1'
#
loop_
_entity.id
_entity.type
_entity.pdbx_description
1 polymer ?
#
loop_
_entity_poly.entity_id
_entity_poly.type
_entity_poly.pdbx_seq_one_letter_code
_entity_poly.pdbx_strand_id
1 'polypeptide(L)'
;MNSTSKIESPKSPDAKIDLRGTPCPLNFVRTKLRLEQMAPGAVLEVWLDAGEPIEQVPDSLKMEGYQILETQFVADQPESGFFSMKVQRPEDKEAG
;
A
#
# COMPACT_ATOMS: atom_id res chain seq x y z
N MET A 1 23.28 16.67 -4.38
CA MET A 1 22.89 16.47 -4.66
C MET A 1 22.23 15.88 -4.85
N ASN A 2 22.09 15.75 -4.84
CA ASN A 2 21.58 15.17 -5.14
C ASN A 2 20.80 14.88 -5.61
N SER A 3 20.43 14.90 -5.60
CA SER A 3 19.68 14.90 -6.06
C SER A 3 19.29 14.30 -6.85
N THR A 4 19.13 14.12 -7.17
CA THR A 4 19.03 13.69 -8.14
C THR A 4 18.54 12.52 -8.22
N SER A 5 18.59 12.02 -8.08
CA SER A 5 18.28 10.96 -8.18
C SER A 5 17.09 10.57 -7.99
N LYS A 6 16.42 10.74 -7.67
CA LYS A 6 15.36 10.41 -7.43
C LYS A 6 14.53 10.32 -8.27
N ILE A 7 14.61 10.35 -9.04
CA ILE A 7 13.78 10.53 -9.85
C ILE A 7 13.21 9.43 -10.34
N GLU A 8 13.64 8.52 -10.56
CA GLU A 8 13.10 7.62 -11.22
C GLU A 8 12.22 6.78 -10.55
N SER A 9 12.19 6.62 -9.49
CA SER A 9 11.34 5.69 -8.95
C SER A 9 10.12 6.23 -8.42
N PRO A 10 9.12 5.46 -8.13
CA PRO A 10 7.92 5.93 -7.51
C PRO A 10 8.27 6.47 -6.17
N LYS A 11 7.40 7.23 -5.59
CA LYS A 11 7.63 7.81 -4.35
C LYS A 11 8.01 6.80 -3.34
N SER A 12 8.92 7.08 -2.48
CA SER A 12 9.27 6.19 -1.38
C SER A 12 8.12 6.17 -0.39
N PRO A 13 7.89 5.05 0.26
CA PRO A 13 6.79 5.00 1.21
C PRO A 13 7.11 5.83 2.44
N ASP A 14 6.10 6.47 2.98
CA ASP A 14 6.26 7.25 4.19
C ASP A 14 6.08 6.37 5.42
N ALA A 15 5.43 5.23 5.27
CA ALA A 15 5.25 4.29 6.36
C ALA A 15 5.05 2.91 5.78
N LYS A 16 5.07 1.90 6.61
CA LYS A 16 4.92 0.53 6.16
C LYS A 16 4.12 -0.24 7.18
N ILE A 17 3.28 -1.16 6.72
CA ILE A 17 2.51 -2.00 7.61
C ILE A 17 2.57 -3.42 7.08
N ASP A 18 2.82 -4.38 7.95
CA ASP A 18 2.94 -5.77 7.58
C ASP A 18 1.65 -6.47 7.98
N LEU A 19 0.87 -6.83 6.99
CA LEU A 19 -0.40 -7.49 7.23
C LEU A 19 -0.41 -8.93 6.77
N ARG A 20 0.77 -9.53 6.62
CA ARG A 20 0.83 -10.94 6.29
C ARG A 20 0.21 -11.72 7.42
N GLY A 21 -0.58 -12.72 7.06
CA GLY A 21 -1.29 -13.52 8.05
C GLY A 21 -2.56 -12.89 8.58
N THR A 22 -2.91 -11.70 8.13
CA THR A 22 -4.11 -11.03 8.61
C THR A 22 -5.29 -11.38 7.71
N PRO A 23 -6.37 -11.90 8.25
CA PRO A 23 -7.49 -12.31 7.41
C PRO A 23 -8.28 -11.14 6.88
N CYS A 24 -9.02 -11.37 5.84
CA CYS A 24 -9.95 -10.44 5.28
C CYS A 24 -11.21 -10.44 6.12
N PRO A 25 -11.86 -9.33 6.32
CA PRO A 25 -11.54 -8.01 5.79
C PRO A 25 -10.67 -7.17 6.72
N LEU A 26 -10.11 -7.79 7.74
CA LEU A 26 -9.34 -7.06 8.71
C LEU A 26 -8.12 -6.41 8.07
N ASN A 27 -7.51 -7.07 7.09
CA ASN A 27 -6.37 -6.50 6.40
C ASN A 27 -6.76 -5.19 5.70
N PHE A 28 -7.92 -5.16 5.06
CA PHE A 28 -8.38 -3.93 4.41
C PHE A 28 -8.65 -2.85 5.46
N VAL A 29 -9.30 -3.22 6.54
CA VAL A 29 -9.65 -2.26 7.58
C VAL A 29 -8.40 -1.65 8.20
N ARG A 30 -7.40 -2.47 8.47
CA ARG A 30 -6.17 -1.95 9.06
C ARG A 30 -5.42 -1.03 8.10
N THR A 31 -5.43 -1.37 6.81
CA THR A 31 -4.80 -0.54 5.81
C THR A 31 -5.49 0.83 5.76
N LYS A 32 -6.80 0.81 5.73
CA LYS A 32 -7.55 2.05 5.64
C LYS A 32 -7.34 2.93 6.85
N LEU A 33 -7.39 2.32 8.03
CA LEU A 33 -7.19 3.09 9.25
C LEU A 33 -5.79 3.70 9.30
N ARG A 34 -4.80 2.95 8.84
CA ARG A 34 -3.46 3.49 8.85
C ARG A 34 -3.33 4.65 7.89
N LEU A 35 -3.94 4.52 6.70
CA LEU A 35 -3.89 5.60 5.72
C LEU A 35 -4.58 6.85 6.24
N GLU A 36 -5.64 6.68 7.00
CA GLU A 36 -6.35 7.83 7.54
C GLU A 36 -5.53 8.59 8.57
N GLN A 37 -4.55 7.94 9.14
CA GLN A 37 -3.69 8.59 10.10
C GLN A 37 -2.51 9.29 9.46
N MET A 38 -2.35 9.12 8.17
CA MET A 38 -1.22 9.69 7.45
C MET A 38 -1.65 10.97 6.76
N ALA A 39 -0.68 11.77 6.38
CA ALA A 39 -0.99 13.04 5.72
C ALA A 39 -1.53 12.80 4.32
N PRO A 40 -2.33 13.71 3.80
CA PRO A 40 -2.80 13.60 2.43
C PRO A 40 -1.62 13.50 1.48
N GLY A 41 -1.70 12.64 0.51
CA GLY A 41 -0.62 12.43 -0.44
C GLY A 41 0.44 11.48 0.04
N ALA A 42 0.37 11.03 1.29
CA ALA A 42 1.38 10.12 1.81
C ALA A 42 1.23 8.73 1.22
N VAL A 43 2.31 8.00 1.21
CA VAL A 43 2.35 6.67 0.61
C VAL A 43 2.59 5.64 1.71
N LEU A 44 1.79 4.59 1.69
CA LEU A 44 1.92 3.49 2.65
C LEU A 44 2.30 2.23 1.90
N GLU A 45 3.31 1.55 2.39
CA GLU A 45 3.68 0.26 1.84
C GLU A 45 2.96 -0.80 2.66
N VAL A 46 2.23 -1.68 2.01
CA VAL A 46 1.44 -2.70 2.68
C VAL A 46 1.91 -4.06 2.22
N TRP A 47 2.19 -4.95 3.14
CA TRP A 47 2.60 -6.30 2.80
C TRP A 47 1.41 -7.21 2.96
N LEU A 48 1.07 -7.94 1.91
CA LEU A 48 -0.10 -8.81 1.88
C LEU A 48 0.29 -10.18 1.38
N ASP A 49 -0.40 -11.18 1.88
CA ASP A 49 -0.19 -12.54 1.39
C ASP A 49 -0.75 -12.68 -0.01
N ALA A 50 -0.24 -13.66 -0.73
CA ALA A 50 -0.78 -14.00 -2.03
C ALA A 50 -2.18 -14.57 -1.87
N GLY A 51 -2.94 -14.57 -2.92
CA GLY A 51 -4.29 -15.09 -2.91
C GLY A 51 -5.29 -13.98 -2.69
N GLU A 52 -6.28 -14.24 -1.87
CA GLU A 52 -7.34 -13.25 -1.67
C GLU A 52 -6.86 -11.89 -1.21
N PRO A 53 -5.93 -11.80 -0.27
CA PRO A 53 -5.56 -10.48 0.20
C PRO A 53 -5.06 -9.57 -0.91
N ILE A 54 -4.14 -10.06 -1.73
CA ILE A 54 -3.60 -9.20 -2.76
C ILE A 54 -4.60 -8.96 -3.88
N GLU A 55 -5.59 -9.83 -4.02
CA GLU A 55 -6.59 -9.65 -5.04
C GLU A 55 -7.70 -8.73 -4.60
N GLN A 56 -8.06 -8.76 -3.33
CA GLN A 56 -9.23 -8.02 -2.88
C GLN A 56 -8.92 -6.69 -2.22
N VAL A 57 -7.83 -6.59 -1.50
CA VAL A 57 -7.53 -5.36 -0.79
C VAL A 57 -7.31 -4.19 -1.75
N PRO A 58 -6.54 -4.35 -2.84
CA PRO A 58 -6.36 -3.22 -3.76
C PRO A 58 -7.67 -2.75 -4.35
N ASP A 59 -8.55 -3.67 -4.73
CA ASP A 59 -9.82 -3.28 -5.32
C ASP A 59 -10.68 -2.53 -4.31
N SER A 60 -10.71 -2.99 -3.07
CA SER A 60 -11.47 -2.33 -2.04
C SER A 60 -10.93 -0.94 -1.76
N LEU A 61 -9.62 -0.80 -1.78
CA LEU A 61 -9.03 0.52 -1.55
C LEU A 61 -9.33 1.46 -2.70
N LYS A 62 -9.32 0.97 -3.93
CA LYS A 62 -9.64 1.82 -5.06
C LYS A 62 -11.08 2.31 -4.96
N MET A 63 -11.96 1.47 -4.49
CA MET A 63 -13.35 1.88 -4.34
C MET A 63 -13.51 2.95 -3.29
N GLU A 64 -12.60 3.02 -2.36
CA GLU A 64 -12.65 4.05 -1.33
C GLU A 64 -11.90 5.31 -1.74
N GLY A 65 -11.33 5.34 -2.92
CA GLY A 65 -10.66 6.53 -3.41
C GLY A 65 -9.14 6.54 -3.25
N TYR A 66 -8.57 5.46 -2.75
CA TYR A 66 -7.11 5.42 -2.60
C TYR A 66 -6.49 4.98 -3.92
N GLN A 67 -5.27 5.42 -4.15
CA GLN A 67 -4.59 5.13 -5.39
C GLN A 67 -3.52 4.09 -5.18
N ILE A 68 -3.55 3.03 -5.97
CA ILE A 68 -2.54 1.98 -5.89
C ILE A 68 -1.43 2.34 -6.84
N LEU A 69 -0.26 2.60 -6.32
CA LEU A 69 0.87 3.03 -7.14
C LEU A 69 1.62 1.87 -7.74
N GLU A 70 1.80 0.82 -6.97
CA GLU A 70 2.64 -0.25 -7.43
C GLU A 70 2.41 -1.48 -6.60
N THR A 71 2.49 -2.65 -7.22
CA THR A 71 2.38 -3.91 -6.52
C THR A 71 3.50 -4.79 -7.02
N GLN A 72 4.27 -5.39 -6.11
CA GLN A 72 5.32 -6.27 -6.53
C GLN A 72 5.43 -7.47 -5.64
N PHE A 73 5.82 -8.58 -6.21
CA PHE A 73 5.98 -9.81 -5.46
C PHE A 73 7.38 -9.84 -4.86
N VAL A 74 7.47 -10.19 -3.60
CA VAL A 74 8.75 -10.28 -2.91
C VAL A 74 8.92 -11.74 -2.49
N ALA A 75 9.94 -12.39 -3.02
CA ALA A 75 10.19 -13.77 -2.66
C ALA A 75 10.93 -13.78 -1.34
N ASP A 76 10.29 -14.35 -0.32
CA ASP A 76 10.85 -14.37 0.98
C ASP A 76 11.61 -15.65 1.20
N GLN A 77 11.18 -16.73 0.60
CA GLN A 77 11.83 -18.01 0.68
C GLN A 77 11.71 -18.67 -0.66
N PRO A 78 12.43 -19.75 -0.90
CA PRO A 78 12.42 -20.36 -2.22
C PRO A 78 11.05 -20.69 -2.75
N GLU A 79 10.13 -21.04 -1.88
CA GLU A 79 8.83 -21.43 -2.35
C GLU A 79 7.72 -20.57 -1.84
N SER A 80 8.02 -19.44 -1.27
CA SER A 80 6.96 -18.60 -0.76
C SER A 80 7.38 -17.14 -0.82
N GLY A 81 6.46 -16.28 -0.61
CA GLY A 81 6.72 -14.86 -0.65
C GLY A 81 5.45 -14.10 -0.33
N PHE A 82 5.48 -12.82 -0.55
CA PHE A 82 4.34 -11.98 -0.26
C PHE A 82 4.34 -10.83 -1.26
N PHE A 83 3.31 -10.02 -1.21
CA PHE A 83 3.24 -8.87 -2.10
C PHE A 83 3.42 -7.57 -1.33
N SER A 84 4.20 -6.67 -1.91
CA SER A 84 4.38 -5.34 -1.38
C SER A 84 3.59 -4.39 -2.26
N MET A 85 2.66 -3.67 -1.68
CA MET A 85 1.78 -2.80 -2.42
C MET A 85 1.97 -1.38 -1.88
N LYS A 86 2.13 -0.41 -2.76
CA LYS A 86 2.23 0.98 -2.34
C LYS A 86 0.93 1.68 -2.66
N VAL A 87 0.34 2.28 -1.64
CA VAL A 87 -0.95 2.94 -1.74
C VAL A 87 -0.76 4.39 -1.35
N GLN A 88 -1.32 5.29 -2.12
CA GLN A 88 -1.21 6.70 -1.81
C GLN A 88 -2.55 7.23 -1.35
N ARG A 89 -2.53 7.94 -0.24
CA ARG A 89 -3.72 8.61 0.24
C ARG A 89 -3.99 9.79 -0.68
N PRO A 90 -5.24 9.97 -1.15
CA PRO A 90 -5.51 11.10 -2.03
C PRO A 90 -5.28 12.41 -1.30
N GLU A 91 -4.96 13.42 -2.07
CA GLU A 91 -4.83 14.72 -1.51
C GLU A 91 -6.20 15.22 -1.22
N ASP A 92 -6.35 15.92 -0.09
CA ASP A 92 -7.61 16.22 0.28
C ASP A 92 -8.08 17.38 -0.24
N LYS A 93 -8.39 17.57 -1.28
CA LYS A 93 -8.80 18.67 -1.79
C LYS A 93 -10.08 18.82 -1.63
N GLU A 94 -10.76 18.53 -1.45
CA GLU A 94 -11.91 18.81 -1.41
C GLU A 94 -12.56 18.74 -0.58
N ALA A 95 -12.36 18.71 -0.20
CA ALA A 95 -12.85 18.74 0.59
C ALA A 95 -13.98 18.73 0.57
N GLY A 96 -14.23 18.63 0.38
CA GLY A 96 -15.37 18.67 0.42
C GLY A 96 -15.82 18.67 0.43
#